data_5195e2937cd033bc1fdfe9d821020073
#
_entry.id   5195e2937cd033bc1fdfe9d821020073
#
_cell.length_a   1.000
_cell.length_b   1.000
_cell.length_c   1.000
_cell.angle_alpha   90.00
_cell.angle_beta   90.00
_cell.angle_gamma   90.00
#
_symmetry.space_group_name_H-M   'P 1'
#
loop_
_entity.id
_entity.type
_entity.pdbx_description
1 polymer ?
#
loop_
_entity_poly.entity_id
_entity_poly.type
_entity_poly.pdbx_seq_one_letter_code
_entity_poly.pdbx_strand_id
1 'polypeptide(L)'
;MKRLFMAITLFFGSCLFGFAQDAKTILDKCAASVSAKNGIQADFTMNSAQYGNSSGKISVKGRMFTATTPMATLWFDGKTLWTYMSNNDEVNVTTPSESQLQVMNPYNFINMYKKGFRYSMTQSGNAYQVHLTATDASKRVKEMFITVDKKTYHPTEVKLLQKQKWTTFTIKNVKAAKLSDAAFRFNSKDFPSAEVIDLR
;
A
#
# COMPACT_ATOMS: atom_id res chain seq x y z
N MET A 1 6.93 36.33 -53.36
CA MET A 1 5.94 35.77 -52.46
C MET A 1 6.37 34.35 -52.08
N LYS A 2 7.26 34.18 -51.11
CA LYS A 2 7.69 32.90 -50.54
C LYS A 2 8.41 33.23 -49.24
N ARG A 3 7.72 33.34 -48.10
CA ARG A 3 8.27 33.34 -46.73
C ARG A 3 7.11 33.56 -45.77
N LEU A 4 6.33 32.52 -45.48
CA LEU A 4 5.46 32.49 -44.29
C LEU A 4 4.87 31.06 -44.07
N PHE A 5 5.72 30.10 -43.78
CA PHE A 5 5.28 28.79 -43.29
C PHE A 5 6.43 28.14 -42.50
N MET A 6 6.73 28.67 -41.30
CA MET A 6 7.64 27.97 -40.38
C MET A 6 7.59 28.59 -38.99
N ALA A 7 6.51 28.41 -38.28
CA ALA A 7 6.43 28.73 -36.84
C ALA A 7 5.16 28.21 -36.17
N ILE A 8 4.75 26.96 -36.40
CA ILE A 8 3.70 26.30 -35.55
C ILE A 8 4.06 24.82 -35.41
N THR A 9 5.09 24.48 -34.65
CA THR A 9 5.38 23.10 -34.27
C THR A 9 6.19 22.98 -32.98
N LEU A 10 5.99 23.85 -32.00
CA LEU A 10 6.76 23.77 -30.74
C LEU A 10 5.95 24.13 -29.49
N PHE A 11 4.67 23.73 -29.41
CA PHE A 11 3.89 24.08 -28.21
C PHE A 11 2.98 22.94 -27.68
N PHE A 12 3.28 21.67 -27.99
CA PHE A 12 2.46 20.55 -27.51
C PHE A 12 3.16 19.62 -26.49
N GLY A 13 4.39 19.96 -26.07
CA GLY A 13 5.21 19.12 -25.18
C GLY A 13 5.14 19.44 -23.68
N SER A 14 4.61 20.58 -23.26
CA SER A 14 4.80 21.08 -21.89
C SER A 14 3.67 20.72 -20.90
N CYS A 15 2.52 20.25 -21.35
CA CYS A 15 1.40 19.96 -20.43
C CYS A 15 1.46 18.61 -19.72
N LEU A 16 2.23 17.64 -20.23
CA LEU A 16 2.29 16.30 -19.63
C LEU A 16 3.21 16.24 -18.39
N PHE A 17 4.19 17.11 -18.29
CA PHE A 17 5.12 17.12 -17.15
C PHE A 17 4.49 17.72 -15.88
N GLY A 18 3.55 18.65 -15.99
CA GLY A 18 2.86 19.26 -14.86
C GLY A 18 2.05 18.24 -14.06
N PHE A 19 1.26 17.41 -14.71
CA PHE A 19 0.39 16.42 -14.06
C PHE A 19 1.16 15.30 -13.35
N ALA A 20 2.32 14.90 -13.86
CA ALA A 20 3.14 13.88 -13.20
C ALA A 20 3.80 14.41 -11.92
N GLN A 21 4.22 15.68 -11.92
CA GLN A 21 4.77 16.37 -10.75
C GLN A 21 3.70 16.52 -9.66
N ASP A 22 2.47 16.90 -10.03
CA ASP A 22 1.34 17.02 -9.12
C ASP A 22 0.97 15.66 -8.51
N ALA A 23 0.90 14.60 -9.32
CA ALA A 23 0.62 13.24 -8.85
C ALA A 23 1.64 12.78 -7.80
N LYS A 24 2.94 13.01 -8.03
CA LYS A 24 3.98 12.69 -7.07
C LYS A 24 3.83 13.49 -5.78
N THR A 25 3.51 14.77 -5.87
CA THR A 25 3.29 15.63 -4.70
C THR A 25 2.12 15.14 -3.85
N ILE A 26 1.02 14.68 -4.46
CA ILE A 26 -0.11 14.09 -3.74
C ILE A 26 0.29 12.79 -3.05
N LEU A 27 1.07 11.93 -3.72
CA LEU A 27 1.57 10.70 -3.12
C LEU A 27 2.54 10.97 -1.96
N ASP A 28 3.41 11.98 -2.07
CA ASP A 28 4.32 12.38 -0.99
C ASP A 28 3.53 12.88 0.25
N LYS A 29 2.48 13.69 0.05
CA LYS A 29 1.58 14.12 1.12
C LYS A 29 0.81 12.94 1.72
N CYS A 30 0.31 12.04 0.89
CA CYS A 30 -0.35 10.82 1.33
C CYS A 30 0.59 9.95 2.17
N ALA A 31 1.81 9.73 1.71
CA ALA A 31 2.82 9.00 2.46
C ALA A 31 3.13 9.66 3.82
N ALA A 32 3.28 10.98 3.85
CA ALA A 32 3.51 11.74 5.08
C ALA A 32 2.32 11.60 6.07
N SER A 33 1.08 11.63 5.57
CA SER A 33 -0.14 11.55 6.41
C SER A 33 -0.28 10.23 7.16
N VAL A 34 0.32 9.15 6.63
CA VAL A 34 0.28 7.80 7.22
C VAL A 34 1.62 7.35 7.82
N SER A 35 2.63 8.23 7.82
CA SER A 35 3.97 7.97 8.37
C SER A 35 4.15 8.54 9.78
N ALA A 36 3.11 8.47 10.62
CA ALA A 36 3.19 8.98 11.99
C ALA A 36 4.30 8.29 12.80
N LYS A 37 5.17 9.07 13.45
CA LYS A 37 6.29 8.57 14.24
C LYS A 37 5.91 7.51 15.27
N ASN A 38 4.72 7.64 15.86
CA ASN A 38 4.20 6.72 16.89
C ASN A 38 3.31 5.62 16.30
N GLY A 39 3.08 5.65 14.99
CA GLY A 39 2.24 4.69 14.27
C GLY A 39 0.83 5.20 13.96
N ILE A 40 0.16 4.45 13.12
CA ILE A 40 -1.23 4.64 12.72
C ILE A 40 -2.00 3.34 12.87
N GLN A 41 -3.32 3.47 12.99
CA GLN A 41 -4.27 2.35 12.90
C GLN A 41 -5.36 2.70 11.90
N ALA A 42 -5.88 1.67 11.23
CA ALA A 42 -7.02 1.79 10.33
C ALA A 42 -7.82 0.50 10.27
N ASP A 43 -9.06 0.61 9.82
CA ASP A 43 -9.84 -0.53 9.38
C ASP A 43 -9.62 -0.72 7.88
N PHE A 44 -9.62 -1.96 7.41
CA PHE A 44 -9.53 -2.27 5.99
C PHE A 44 -10.54 -3.33 5.58
N THR A 45 -10.93 -3.28 4.29
CA THR A 45 -11.53 -4.40 3.59
C THR A 45 -10.69 -4.71 2.37
N MET A 46 -10.47 -5.99 2.09
CA MET A 46 -9.78 -6.48 0.92
C MET A 46 -10.76 -7.26 0.05
N ASN A 47 -10.77 -6.98 -1.25
CA ASN A 47 -11.45 -7.77 -2.26
C ASN A 47 -10.42 -8.21 -3.30
N SER A 48 -10.22 -9.50 -3.46
CA SER A 48 -9.21 -10.05 -4.34
C SER A 48 -9.66 -11.32 -5.03
N ALA A 49 -9.58 -11.33 -6.36
CA ALA A 49 -9.82 -12.53 -7.16
C ALA A 49 -8.77 -13.64 -6.93
N GLN A 50 -7.63 -13.29 -6.29
CA GLN A 50 -6.55 -14.23 -5.99
C GLN A 50 -6.57 -14.72 -4.54
N TYR A 51 -6.92 -13.84 -3.58
CA TYR A 51 -6.81 -14.12 -2.14
C TYR A 51 -8.16 -14.14 -1.42
N GLY A 52 -9.27 -13.96 -2.17
CA GLY A 52 -10.61 -13.87 -1.57
C GLY A 52 -10.90 -12.52 -0.94
N ASN A 53 -11.99 -12.47 -0.16
CA ASN A 53 -12.42 -11.27 0.54
C ASN A 53 -12.05 -11.39 2.00
N SER A 54 -11.58 -10.30 2.59
CA SER A 54 -11.26 -10.20 4.00
C SER A 54 -11.49 -8.79 4.52
N SER A 55 -11.65 -8.67 5.83
CA SER A 55 -11.71 -7.37 6.50
C SER A 55 -11.06 -7.47 7.86
N GLY A 56 -10.59 -6.35 8.37
CA GLY A 56 -9.92 -6.35 9.65
C GLY A 56 -9.35 -4.98 10.03
N LYS A 57 -8.39 -5.04 10.94
CA LYS A 57 -7.65 -3.87 11.43
C LYS A 57 -6.19 -4.00 11.07
N ILE A 58 -5.57 -2.88 10.76
CA ILE A 58 -4.13 -2.79 10.53
C ILE A 58 -3.52 -1.70 11.41
N SER A 59 -2.37 -1.99 11.97
CA SER A 59 -1.51 -1.04 12.68
C SER A 59 -0.17 -0.98 11.97
N VAL A 60 0.36 0.21 11.74
CA VAL A 60 1.64 0.40 11.04
C VAL A 60 2.51 1.42 11.78
N LYS A 61 3.82 1.13 11.90
CA LYS A 61 4.84 2.03 12.42
C LYS A 61 6.14 1.83 11.66
N GLY A 62 6.48 2.78 10.79
CA GLY A 62 7.61 2.62 9.88
C GLY A 62 7.42 1.42 8.95
N ARG A 63 8.32 0.44 9.04
CA ARG A 63 8.21 -0.82 8.28
C ARG A 63 7.38 -1.89 8.99
N MET A 64 7.17 -1.75 10.29
CA MET A 64 6.46 -2.72 11.11
C MET A 64 4.96 -2.62 10.90
N PHE A 65 4.28 -3.76 10.91
CA PHE A 65 2.82 -3.80 10.87
C PHE A 65 2.24 -4.98 11.61
N THR A 66 1.01 -4.83 12.06
CA THR A 66 0.14 -5.93 12.52
C THR A 66 -1.17 -5.83 11.78
N ALA A 67 -1.63 -6.93 11.23
CA ALA A 67 -2.94 -7.01 10.56
C ALA A 67 -3.74 -8.15 11.18
N THR A 68 -4.96 -7.86 11.63
CA THR A 68 -5.86 -8.83 12.25
C THR A 68 -7.14 -8.94 11.45
N THR A 69 -7.48 -10.16 11.07
CA THR A 69 -8.72 -10.56 10.41
C THR A 69 -9.39 -11.69 11.21
N PRO A 70 -10.63 -12.10 10.92
CA PRO A 70 -11.25 -13.26 11.57
C PRO A 70 -10.47 -14.57 11.38
N MET A 71 -9.72 -14.72 10.28
CA MET A 71 -9.02 -15.96 9.92
C MET A 71 -7.54 -15.99 10.31
N ALA A 72 -6.92 -14.82 10.43
CA ALA A 72 -5.48 -14.74 10.66
C ALA A 72 -5.08 -13.45 11.37
N THR A 73 -4.00 -13.52 12.13
CA THR A 73 -3.28 -12.33 12.61
C THR A 73 -1.82 -12.39 12.16
N LEU A 74 -1.36 -11.29 11.61
CA LEU A 74 0.00 -11.11 11.13
C LEU A 74 0.73 -10.10 12.01
N TRP A 75 1.96 -10.39 12.39
CA TRP A 75 2.89 -9.45 13.03
C TRP A 75 4.17 -9.41 12.22
N PHE A 76 4.64 -8.22 11.89
CA PHE A 76 5.90 -8.01 11.20
C PHE A 76 6.71 -6.94 11.94
N ASP A 77 7.88 -7.32 12.46
CA ASP A 77 8.74 -6.43 13.24
C ASP A 77 9.79 -5.67 12.40
N GLY A 78 9.66 -5.73 11.07
CA GLY A 78 10.62 -5.17 10.12
C GLY A 78 11.60 -6.19 9.53
N LYS A 79 11.65 -7.41 10.09
CA LYS A 79 12.49 -8.53 9.62
C LYS A 79 11.73 -9.85 9.60
N THR A 80 11.13 -10.22 10.71
CA THR A 80 10.41 -11.50 10.91
C THR A 80 8.91 -11.26 10.76
N LEU A 81 8.25 -12.16 10.06
CA LEU A 81 6.79 -12.23 9.95
C LEU A 81 6.30 -13.47 10.71
N TRP A 82 5.40 -13.24 11.65
CA TRP A 82 4.59 -14.28 12.29
C TRP A 82 3.19 -14.22 11.71
N THR A 83 2.66 -15.37 11.31
CA THR A 83 1.29 -15.52 10.80
C THR A 83 0.58 -16.57 11.62
N TYR A 84 -0.33 -16.14 12.49
CA TYR A 84 -1.24 -17.01 13.20
C TYR A 84 -2.48 -17.28 12.35
N MET A 85 -2.84 -18.54 12.23
CA MET A 85 -4.02 -19.01 11.53
C MET A 85 -5.01 -19.59 12.55
N SER A 86 -6.18 -18.96 12.68
CA SER A 86 -7.18 -19.33 13.71
C SER A 86 -7.86 -20.67 13.46
N ASN A 87 -7.81 -21.21 12.24
CA ASN A 87 -8.48 -22.47 11.89
C ASN A 87 -7.70 -23.73 12.30
N ASN A 88 -6.39 -23.66 12.48
CA ASN A 88 -5.53 -24.78 12.84
C ASN A 88 -4.63 -24.49 14.05
N ASP A 89 -4.78 -23.31 14.66
CA ASP A 89 -4.03 -22.87 15.84
C ASP A 89 -2.51 -22.95 15.65
N GLU A 90 -2.04 -22.54 14.45
CA GLU A 90 -0.62 -22.56 14.09
C GLU A 90 -0.07 -21.16 13.90
N VAL A 91 1.20 -20.97 14.25
CA VAL A 91 1.97 -19.75 13.98
C VAL A 91 3.15 -20.07 13.08
N ASN A 92 3.07 -19.63 11.83
CA ASN A 92 4.18 -19.73 10.89
C ASN A 92 5.13 -18.56 11.06
N VAL A 93 6.43 -18.83 11.22
CA VAL A 93 7.49 -17.82 11.33
C VAL A 93 8.32 -17.81 10.05
N THR A 94 8.38 -16.66 9.39
CA THR A 94 9.09 -16.52 8.11
C THR A 94 9.92 -15.24 8.05
N THR A 95 10.84 -15.18 7.09
CA THR A 95 11.51 -13.94 6.66
C THR A 95 11.00 -13.58 5.26
N PRO A 96 9.98 -12.72 5.15
CA PRO A 96 9.36 -12.44 3.86
C PRO A 96 10.27 -11.59 2.98
N SER A 97 10.23 -11.86 1.68
CA SER A 97 10.84 -10.98 0.67
C SER A 97 10.08 -9.65 0.55
N GLU A 98 10.74 -8.61 0.08
CA GLU A 98 10.08 -7.31 -0.20
C GLU A 98 8.85 -7.47 -1.11
N SER A 99 8.90 -8.39 -2.06
CA SER A 99 7.80 -8.65 -2.97
C SER A 99 6.59 -9.33 -2.32
N GLN A 100 6.77 -10.09 -1.24
CA GLN A 100 5.68 -10.64 -0.44
C GLN A 100 5.07 -9.57 0.46
N LEU A 101 5.91 -8.75 1.09
CA LEU A 101 5.45 -7.63 1.92
C LEU A 101 4.56 -6.64 1.15
N GLN A 102 4.80 -6.46 -0.15
CA GLN A 102 4.02 -5.54 -0.99
C GLN A 102 2.51 -5.83 -1.03
N VAL A 103 2.11 -7.08 -0.83
CA VAL A 103 0.69 -7.49 -0.87
C VAL A 103 0.09 -7.72 0.51
N MET A 104 0.93 -7.83 1.55
CA MET A 104 0.48 -8.07 2.92
C MET A 104 0.11 -6.79 3.65
N ASN A 105 0.73 -5.69 3.27
CA ASN A 105 0.50 -4.39 3.89
C ASN A 105 0.07 -3.36 2.82
N PRO A 106 -1.20 -2.93 2.80
CA PRO A 106 -1.69 -1.94 1.83
C PRO A 106 -0.95 -0.60 1.91
N TYR A 107 -0.31 -0.29 3.04
CA TYR A 107 0.51 0.92 3.17
C TYR A 107 1.91 0.80 2.54
N ASN A 108 2.31 -0.39 2.07
CA ASN A 108 3.60 -0.55 1.37
C ASN A 108 3.69 0.24 0.05
N PHE A 109 2.56 0.68 -0.52
CA PHE A 109 2.59 1.60 -1.66
C PHE A 109 3.43 2.86 -1.37
N ILE A 110 3.49 3.30 -0.11
CA ILE A 110 4.31 4.44 0.36
C ILE A 110 5.78 4.30 -0.04
N ASN A 111 6.28 3.08 -0.14
CA ASN A 111 7.65 2.80 -0.53
C ASN A 111 7.78 2.43 -2.02
N MET A 112 6.71 1.87 -2.59
CA MET A 112 6.72 1.35 -3.96
C MET A 112 6.69 2.45 -5.00
N TYR A 113 5.89 3.52 -4.82
CA TYR A 113 5.67 4.51 -5.86
C TYR A 113 6.93 5.29 -6.24
N LYS A 114 7.91 5.41 -5.34
CA LYS A 114 9.09 6.26 -5.52
C LYS A 114 9.99 5.86 -6.70
N LYS A 115 9.95 4.59 -7.13
CA LYS A 115 10.83 4.08 -8.20
C LYS A 115 10.10 3.10 -9.12
N GLY A 116 10.28 3.31 -10.43
CA GLY A 116 9.86 2.39 -11.47
C GLY A 116 8.36 2.42 -11.78
N PHE A 117 7.74 3.59 -11.63
CA PHE A 117 6.38 3.87 -12.08
C PHE A 117 6.30 5.21 -12.79
N ARG A 118 5.44 5.28 -13.79
CA ARG A 118 4.92 6.52 -14.35
C ARG A 118 3.63 6.88 -13.62
N TYR A 119 3.35 8.16 -13.50
CA TYR A 119 2.19 8.68 -12.78
C TYR A 119 1.25 9.42 -13.71
N SER A 120 -0.03 9.24 -13.50
CA SER A 120 -1.07 10.15 -13.93
C SER A 120 -2.06 10.38 -12.78
N MET A 121 -2.82 11.46 -12.83
CA MET A 121 -3.75 11.80 -11.77
C MET A 121 -5.03 12.37 -12.36
N THR A 122 -6.14 11.97 -11.79
CA THR A 122 -7.46 12.55 -11.99
C THR A 122 -8.01 13.05 -10.67
N GLN A 123 -9.02 13.92 -10.73
CA GLN A 123 -9.71 14.44 -9.56
C GLN A 123 -11.20 14.20 -9.72
N SER A 124 -11.84 13.68 -8.69
CA SER A 124 -13.29 13.49 -8.67
C SER A 124 -13.83 13.76 -7.28
N GLY A 125 -14.79 14.66 -7.18
CA GLY A 125 -15.36 15.08 -5.91
C GLY A 125 -14.29 15.48 -4.90
N ASN A 126 -14.29 14.84 -3.74
CA ASN A 126 -13.35 15.10 -2.63
C ASN A 126 -12.10 14.20 -2.66
N ALA A 127 -11.76 13.63 -3.80
CA ALA A 127 -10.64 12.71 -3.92
C ALA A 127 -9.70 13.05 -5.08
N TYR A 128 -8.40 12.74 -4.89
CA TYR A 128 -7.43 12.53 -5.96
C TYR A 128 -7.37 11.03 -6.26
N GLN A 129 -7.34 10.65 -7.52
CA GLN A 129 -7.01 9.30 -7.93
C GLN A 129 -5.70 9.32 -8.70
N VAL A 130 -4.67 8.75 -8.12
CA VAL A 130 -3.36 8.60 -8.76
C VAL A 130 -3.25 7.21 -9.37
N HIS A 131 -2.97 7.15 -10.66
CA HIS A 131 -2.70 5.93 -11.41
C HIS A 131 -1.20 5.79 -11.62
N LEU A 132 -0.66 4.64 -11.26
CA LEU A 132 0.75 4.28 -11.40
C LEU A 132 0.85 3.09 -12.36
N THR A 133 1.66 3.23 -13.39
CA THR A 133 1.97 2.17 -14.34
C THR A 133 3.45 1.80 -14.24
N ALA A 134 3.74 0.52 -14.05
CA ALA A 134 5.12 0.05 -13.97
C ALA A 134 5.91 0.37 -15.25
N THR A 135 7.13 0.87 -15.11
CA THR A 135 8.05 1.15 -16.23
C THR A 135 8.89 -0.06 -16.60
N ASP A 136 8.85 -1.11 -15.77
CA ASP A 136 9.63 -2.34 -15.92
C ASP A 136 8.70 -3.55 -15.89
N ALA A 137 8.79 -4.38 -16.93
CA ALA A 137 8.00 -5.60 -17.07
C ALA A 137 8.29 -6.67 -16.00
N SER A 138 9.42 -6.61 -15.32
CA SER A 138 9.77 -7.53 -14.22
C SER A 138 9.03 -7.23 -12.91
N LYS A 139 8.46 -6.03 -12.75
CA LYS A 139 7.70 -5.68 -11.54
C LYS A 139 6.47 -6.56 -11.37
N ARG A 140 6.27 -7.07 -10.15
CA ARG A 140 5.09 -7.88 -9.80
C ARG A 140 3.80 -7.08 -9.88
N VAL A 141 3.78 -5.85 -9.36
CA VAL A 141 2.67 -4.92 -9.49
C VAL A 141 2.83 -4.18 -10.82
N LYS A 142 1.89 -4.39 -11.74
CA LYS A 142 1.89 -3.79 -13.08
C LYS A 142 1.23 -2.41 -13.07
N GLU A 143 0.14 -2.30 -12.35
CA GLU A 143 -0.63 -1.08 -12.20
C GLU A 143 -1.08 -0.92 -10.75
N MET A 144 -1.25 0.32 -10.35
CA MET A 144 -1.78 0.68 -9.05
C MET A 144 -2.65 1.93 -9.17
N PHE A 145 -3.80 1.92 -8.51
CA PHE A 145 -4.58 3.13 -8.28
C PHE A 145 -4.59 3.43 -6.79
N ILE A 146 -4.33 4.68 -6.44
CA ILE A 146 -4.39 5.16 -5.06
C ILE A 146 -5.38 6.31 -5.02
N THR A 147 -6.47 6.13 -4.30
CA THR A 147 -7.46 7.17 -4.04
C THR A 147 -7.13 7.84 -2.72
N VAL A 148 -6.97 9.16 -2.76
CA VAL A 148 -6.51 9.99 -1.63
C VAL A 148 -7.55 11.05 -1.33
N ASP A 149 -8.00 11.14 -0.10
CA ASP A 149 -8.89 12.21 0.37
C ASP A 149 -8.20 13.57 0.30
N LYS A 150 -8.87 14.57 -0.29
CA LYS A 150 -8.30 15.91 -0.51
C LYS A 150 -8.04 16.69 0.78
N LYS A 151 -8.81 16.44 1.81
CA LYS A 151 -8.75 17.19 3.07
C LYS A 151 -7.66 16.63 4.01
N THR A 152 -7.60 15.32 4.13
CA THR A 152 -6.72 14.65 5.09
C THR A 152 -5.45 14.10 4.48
N TYR A 153 -5.42 13.96 3.15
CA TYR A 153 -4.41 13.22 2.39
C TYR A 153 -4.31 11.73 2.80
N HIS A 154 -5.25 11.21 3.56
CA HIS A 154 -5.28 9.77 3.86
C HIS A 154 -5.67 8.97 2.60
N PRO A 155 -5.04 7.80 2.38
CA PRO A 155 -5.50 6.87 1.36
C PRO A 155 -6.86 6.30 1.78
N THR A 156 -7.82 6.28 0.86
CA THR A 156 -9.15 5.67 1.07
C THR A 156 -9.31 4.38 0.30
N GLU A 157 -8.57 4.23 -0.80
CA GLU A 157 -8.54 3.00 -1.60
C GLU A 157 -7.16 2.79 -2.21
N VAL A 158 -6.71 1.53 -2.24
CA VAL A 158 -5.51 1.09 -2.97
C VAL A 158 -5.89 -0.13 -3.81
N LYS A 159 -5.71 -0.05 -5.14
CA LYS A 159 -5.93 -1.17 -6.06
C LYS A 159 -4.61 -1.57 -6.68
N LEU A 160 -4.32 -2.86 -6.70
CA LEU A 160 -3.08 -3.44 -7.21
C LEU A 160 -3.38 -4.46 -8.30
N LEU A 161 -2.76 -4.33 -9.47
CA LEU A 161 -2.81 -5.33 -10.54
C LEU A 161 -1.57 -6.22 -10.47
N GLN A 162 -1.78 -7.50 -10.17
CA GLN A 162 -0.74 -8.54 -10.14
C GLN A 162 -1.22 -9.79 -10.86
N LYS A 163 -0.38 -10.40 -11.69
CA LYS A 163 -0.73 -11.64 -12.43
C LYS A 163 -2.12 -11.53 -13.10
N GLN A 164 -2.41 -10.37 -13.70
CA GLN A 164 -3.69 -10.06 -14.37
C GLN A 164 -4.93 -10.10 -13.45
N LYS A 165 -4.73 -10.04 -12.13
CA LYS A 165 -5.80 -10.01 -11.14
C LYS A 165 -5.70 -8.77 -10.28
N TRP A 166 -6.84 -8.15 -10.03
CA TRP A 166 -6.95 -6.99 -9.16
C TRP A 166 -7.14 -7.42 -7.70
N THR A 167 -6.45 -6.72 -6.81
CA THR A 167 -6.74 -6.71 -5.38
C THR A 167 -7.05 -5.27 -4.98
N THR A 168 -8.19 -5.06 -4.35
CA THR A 168 -8.66 -3.76 -3.88
C THR A 168 -8.68 -3.74 -2.37
N PHE A 169 -8.01 -2.77 -1.77
CA PHE A 169 -8.11 -2.45 -0.35
C PHE A 169 -8.89 -1.16 -0.19
N THR A 170 -9.99 -1.19 0.56
CA THR A 170 -10.67 0.02 1.04
C THR A 170 -10.21 0.29 2.46
N ILE A 171 -9.83 1.52 2.77
CA ILE A 171 -9.22 1.94 4.03
C ILE A 171 -10.13 2.97 4.68
N LYS A 172 -10.44 2.77 5.96
CA LYS A 172 -11.32 3.63 6.76
C LYS A 172 -10.74 3.88 8.14
N ASN A 173 -11.27 4.88 8.83
CA ASN A 173 -10.97 5.16 10.24
C ASN A 173 -9.47 5.30 10.54
N VAL A 174 -8.72 5.91 9.61
CA VAL A 174 -7.28 6.18 9.79
C VAL A 174 -7.11 7.12 10.97
N LYS A 175 -6.32 6.71 11.96
CA LYS A 175 -6.01 7.50 13.14
C LYS A 175 -4.58 7.30 13.61
N ALA A 176 -3.99 8.35 14.16
CA ALA A 176 -2.72 8.23 14.86
C ALA A 176 -2.86 7.35 16.10
N ALA A 177 -1.82 6.56 16.40
CA ALA A 177 -1.78 5.67 17.55
C ALA A 177 -0.40 5.73 18.23
N LYS A 178 -0.39 5.48 19.54
CA LYS A 178 0.87 5.32 20.29
C LYS A 178 1.17 3.82 20.38
N LEU A 179 1.95 3.30 19.44
CA LEU A 179 2.25 1.87 19.34
C LEU A 179 3.68 1.61 19.84
N SER A 180 3.81 0.66 20.78
CA SER A 180 5.12 0.12 21.16
C SER A 180 5.61 -0.84 20.08
N ASP A 181 6.92 -1.07 19.99
CA ASP A 181 7.48 -2.03 19.03
C ASP A 181 7.07 -3.48 19.36
N ALA A 182 6.75 -3.76 20.63
CA ALA A 182 6.22 -5.05 21.05
C ALA A 182 4.86 -5.40 20.40
N ALA A 183 4.06 -4.40 20.01
CA ALA A 183 2.78 -4.63 19.33
C ALA A 183 2.94 -5.27 17.94
N PHE A 184 4.16 -5.28 17.40
CA PHE A 184 4.48 -5.82 16.08
C PHE A 184 5.20 -7.17 16.14
N ARG A 185 5.21 -7.81 17.31
CA ARG A 185 5.81 -9.12 17.54
C ARG A 185 4.79 -10.09 18.08
N PHE A 186 4.89 -11.32 17.64
CA PHE A 186 4.14 -12.42 18.23
C PHE A 186 4.61 -12.66 19.68
N ASN A 187 3.66 -12.86 20.58
CA ASN A 187 3.90 -13.24 21.96
C ASN A 187 3.23 -14.59 22.23
N SER A 188 4.01 -15.63 22.44
CA SER A 188 3.50 -16.98 22.68
C SER A 188 2.63 -17.12 23.92
N LYS A 189 2.75 -16.22 24.88
CA LYS A 189 1.90 -16.23 26.10
C LYS A 189 0.44 -15.92 25.79
N ASP A 190 0.17 -15.17 24.70
CA ASP A 190 -1.18 -14.83 24.28
C ASP A 190 -1.84 -15.96 23.47
N PHE A 191 -1.03 -16.96 23.05
CA PHE A 191 -1.42 -18.11 22.21
C PHE A 191 -0.80 -19.40 22.76
N PRO A 192 -1.17 -19.85 23.98
CA PRO A 192 -0.46 -20.93 24.68
C PRO A 192 -0.66 -22.33 24.05
N SER A 193 -1.70 -22.49 23.23
CA SER A 193 -1.99 -23.75 22.51
C SER A 193 -1.43 -23.78 21.09
N ALA A 194 -1.01 -22.62 20.56
CA ALA A 194 -0.61 -22.53 19.16
C ALA A 194 0.73 -23.24 18.91
N GLU A 195 0.76 -24.08 17.87
CA GLU A 195 2.01 -24.67 17.37
C GLU A 195 2.81 -23.64 16.59
N VAL A 196 4.10 -23.47 16.97
CA VAL A 196 4.99 -22.53 16.30
C VAL A 196 5.87 -23.27 15.32
N ILE A 197 5.69 -22.98 14.02
CA ILE A 197 6.41 -23.59 12.91
C ILE A 197 7.42 -22.57 12.35
N ASP A 198 8.70 -22.76 12.60
CA ASP A 198 9.77 -21.89 12.09
C ASP A 198 10.20 -22.33 10.69
N LEU A 199 9.93 -21.48 9.70
CA LEU A 199 10.19 -21.69 8.28
C LEU A 199 11.30 -20.76 7.72
N ARG A 200 12.11 -20.17 8.60
CA ARG A 200 13.20 -19.25 8.20
C ARG A 200 14.45 -19.97 7.70
#